data_93a721194c26b60edf41fc529be7e171
#
_entry.id   93a721194c26b60edf41fc529be7e171
#
_cell.length_a   1.000
_cell.length_b   1.000
_cell.length_c   1.000
_cell.angle_alpha   90.00
_cell.angle_beta   90.00
_cell.angle_gamma   90.00
#
_symmetry.space_group_name_H-M   'P 1'
#
loop_
_entity.id
_entity.type
_entity.pdbx_description
1 polymer ?
#
loop_
_entity_poly.entity_id
_entity_poly.type
_entity_poly.pdbx_seq_one_letter_code
_entity_poly.pdbx_strand_id
1 'polypeptide(L)'
;VELFLNGKSVGVKKRNTKSFPAAGLNWNVSFTDGENVLEAVGKTTSGIEVTDKLKVNYRFTKNGTAKSLALVYTQLENGNYLVTATARDKNGLRVLDFEERVYFQCLSGGNTHKAMGTPTGSEVIEMANGRASIEVVRAHKNIPLKMMVLSQNFKGTYLTIK
;
A
#
# COMPACT_ATOMS: atom_id res chain seq x y z
N VAL A 1 9.50 29.82 -5.72
CA VAL A 1 9.34 28.92 -4.57
C VAL A 1 10.67 28.25 -4.29
N GLU A 2 11.09 28.26 -3.05
CA GLU A 2 12.22 27.50 -2.54
C GLU A 2 11.71 26.28 -1.79
N LEU A 3 12.31 25.11 -2.05
CA LEU A 3 12.01 23.89 -1.33
C LEU A 3 13.15 23.57 -0.37
N PHE A 4 12.79 23.22 0.86
CA PHE A 4 13.72 22.71 1.86
C PHE A 4 13.41 21.26 2.19
N LEU A 5 14.44 20.45 2.36
CA LEU A 5 14.35 19.11 2.91
C LEU A 5 15.16 19.06 4.20
N ASN A 6 14.52 18.77 5.32
CA ASN A 6 15.16 18.71 6.65
C ASN A 6 15.95 19.99 6.99
N GLY A 7 15.37 21.16 6.62
CA GLY A 7 15.99 22.47 6.85
C GLY A 7 17.07 22.87 5.85
N LYS A 8 17.44 22.00 4.89
CA LYS A 8 18.43 22.32 3.83
C LYS A 8 17.72 22.68 2.54
N SER A 9 18.12 23.79 1.91
CA SER A 9 17.57 24.19 0.61
C SER A 9 17.88 23.14 -0.46
N VAL A 10 16.85 22.73 -1.18
CA VAL A 10 16.93 21.87 -2.37
C VAL A 10 17.00 22.72 -3.66
N GLY A 11 16.80 24.01 -3.52
CA GLY A 11 16.90 24.99 -4.58
C GLY A 11 15.60 25.76 -4.83
N VAL A 12 15.77 26.86 -5.52
CA VAL A 12 14.70 27.78 -5.90
C VAL A 12 14.25 27.49 -7.33
N LYS A 13 12.95 27.37 -7.53
CA LYS A 13 12.35 27.29 -8.86
C LYS A 13 11.27 28.34 -9.05
N LYS A 14 11.19 28.85 -10.27
CA LYS A 14 10.18 29.82 -10.69
C LYS A 14 9.35 29.20 -11.81
N ARG A 15 8.04 29.36 -11.75
CA ARG A 15 7.14 28.89 -12.80
C ARG A 15 7.44 29.61 -14.12
N ASN A 16 7.62 28.86 -15.17
CA ASN A 16 7.67 29.41 -16.52
C ASN A 16 6.25 29.42 -17.10
N THR A 17 5.66 30.61 -17.21
CA THR A 17 4.29 30.79 -17.72
C THR A 17 4.15 30.51 -19.21
N LYS A 18 5.29 30.40 -19.95
CA LYS A 18 5.29 30.08 -21.38
C LYS A 18 5.26 28.59 -21.68
N SER A 19 5.58 27.75 -20.70
CA SER A 19 5.51 26.31 -20.81
C SER A 19 4.35 25.76 -19.95
N PHE A 20 3.48 24.99 -20.57
CA PHE A 20 2.34 24.28 -20.00
C PHE A 20 1.70 24.98 -18.79
N PRO A 21 0.54 25.65 -18.91
CA PRO A 21 -0.08 26.43 -17.83
C PRO A 21 -0.40 25.64 -16.56
N ALA A 22 -0.57 24.29 -16.69
CA ALA A 22 -0.91 23.40 -15.59
C ALA A 22 0.31 22.73 -14.92
N ALA A 23 1.53 22.91 -15.44
CA ALA A 23 2.71 22.29 -14.85
C ALA A 23 3.06 22.93 -13.51
N GLY A 24 3.08 22.12 -12.46
CA GLY A 24 3.62 22.51 -11.15
C GLY A 24 5.15 22.61 -11.15
N LEU A 25 5.71 23.06 -10.03
CA LEU A 25 7.14 23.00 -9.81
C LEU A 25 7.51 21.62 -9.24
N ASN A 26 8.54 20.99 -9.78
CA ASN A 26 8.98 19.66 -9.38
C ASN A 26 10.42 19.70 -8.88
N TRP A 27 10.71 19.00 -7.78
CA TRP A 27 12.05 18.77 -7.24
C TRP A 27 12.26 17.26 -7.05
N ASN A 28 13.46 16.80 -7.35
CA ASN A 28 13.90 15.47 -6.98
C ASN A 28 14.58 15.56 -5.62
N VAL A 29 14.08 14.82 -4.64
CA VAL A 29 14.61 14.81 -3.28
C VAL A 29 14.95 13.37 -2.87
N SER A 30 15.97 13.21 -2.03
CA SER A 30 16.34 11.93 -1.44
C SER A 30 16.06 11.98 0.04
N PHE A 31 15.10 11.17 0.50
CA PHE A 31 14.78 11.05 1.92
C PHE A 31 15.85 10.26 2.67
N THR A 32 16.05 10.61 3.92
CA THR A 32 16.78 9.78 4.91
C THR A 32 15.81 8.86 5.64
N ASP A 33 16.31 7.77 6.21
CA ASP A 33 15.47 6.87 7.02
C ASP A 33 14.91 7.62 8.24
N GLY A 34 13.63 7.43 8.52
CA GLY A 34 12.90 8.11 9.58
C GLY A 34 12.07 9.32 9.13
N GLU A 35 11.88 10.29 10.03
CA GLU A 35 11.10 11.50 9.74
C GLU A 35 11.87 12.45 8.82
N ASN A 36 11.22 12.87 7.74
CA ASN A 36 11.70 13.90 6.83
C ASN A 36 10.67 15.02 6.78
N VAL A 37 11.17 16.26 6.75
CA VAL A 37 10.34 17.46 6.68
C VAL A 37 10.61 18.16 5.36
N LEU A 38 9.58 18.26 4.53
CA LEU A 38 9.56 19.12 3.34
C LEU A 38 8.90 20.44 3.72
N GLU A 39 9.53 21.55 3.33
CA GLU A 39 9.00 22.90 3.53
C GLU A 39 9.17 23.68 2.25
N ALA A 40 8.05 24.17 1.70
CA ALA A 40 8.03 25.02 0.52
C ALA A 40 7.76 26.46 0.94
N VAL A 41 8.64 27.37 0.56
CA VAL A 41 8.51 28.81 0.82
C VAL A 41 8.35 29.56 -0.48
N GLY A 42 7.21 30.18 -0.66
CA GLY A 42 6.90 31.03 -1.83
C GLY A 42 6.79 32.49 -1.45
N LYS A 43 7.16 33.37 -2.41
CA LYS A 43 6.88 34.81 -2.27
C LYS A 43 5.94 35.25 -3.36
N THR A 44 4.89 35.95 -2.98
CA THR A 44 3.95 36.57 -3.91
C THR A 44 4.62 37.78 -4.57
N THR A 45 4.01 38.31 -5.64
CA THR A 45 4.46 39.55 -6.29
C THR A 45 4.35 40.76 -5.35
N SER A 46 3.47 40.72 -4.37
CA SER A 46 3.33 41.74 -3.29
C SER A 46 4.33 41.57 -2.14
N GLY A 47 5.23 40.59 -2.22
CA GLY A 47 6.24 40.32 -1.20
C GLY A 47 5.75 39.49 0.00
N ILE A 48 4.49 39.04 0.01
CA ILE A 48 3.95 38.19 1.07
C ILE A 48 4.58 36.78 0.94
N GLU A 49 5.12 36.30 2.05
CA GLU A 49 5.65 34.96 2.14
C GLU A 49 4.52 33.96 2.47
N VAL A 50 4.51 32.84 1.72
CA VAL A 50 3.57 31.74 1.93
C VAL A 50 4.38 30.47 2.13
N THR A 51 4.07 29.72 3.18
CA THR A 51 4.79 28.50 3.54
C THR A 51 3.82 27.33 3.59
N ASP A 52 4.27 26.18 3.09
CA ASP A 52 3.60 24.89 3.26
C ASP A 52 4.60 23.85 3.75
N LYS A 53 4.14 22.94 4.62
CA LYS A 53 5.00 21.99 5.32
C LYS A 53 4.39 20.59 5.33
N LEU A 54 5.19 19.60 4.91
CA LEU A 54 4.81 18.19 4.90
C LEU A 54 5.83 17.35 5.68
N LYS A 55 5.36 16.52 6.60
CA LYS A 55 6.17 15.51 7.28
C LYS A 55 5.96 14.15 6.62
N VAL A 56 7.06 13.49 6.25
CA VAL A 56 7.08 12.16 5.65
C VAL A 56 7.94 11.24 6.51
N ASN A 57 7.35 10.17 7.02
CA ASN A 57 8.14 9.12 7.66
C ASN A 57 8.56 8.11 6.60
N TYR A 58 9.82 8.19 6.18
CA TYR A 58 10.41 7.31 5.18
C TYR A 58 11.20 6.19 5.87
N ARG A 59 10.93 4.95 5.49
CA ARG A 59 11.67 3.80 5.97
C ARG A 59 12.37 3.12 4.82
N PHE A 60 13.68 3.19 4.80
CA PHE A 60 14.55 2.45 3.89
C PHE A 60 15.02 1.16 4.56
N THR A 61 14.12 0.38 5.10
CA THR A 61 14.45 -0.97 5.53
C THR A 61 14.42 -1.86 4.29
N LYS A 62 15.57 -2.39 3.88
CA LYS A 62 15.58 -3.58 3.05
C LYS A 62 14.79 -4.63 3.81
N ASN A 63 13.64 -4.98 3.28
CA ASN A 63 12.79 -5.99 3.87
C ASN A 63 13.58 -7.31 3.93
N GLY A 64 13.50 -7.99 5.05
CA GLY A 64 14.06 -9.33 5.16
C GLY A 64 13.37 -10.28 4.17
N THR A 65 13.93 -11.47 4.00
CA THR A 65 13.28 -12.54 3.24
C THR A 65 11.93 -12.87 3.88
N ALA A 66 10.89 -13.02 3.08
CA ALA A 66 9.57 -13.43 3.54
C ALA A 66 9.64 -14.79 4.26
N LYS A 67 8.94 -14.91 5.39
CA LYS A 67 8.91 -16.11 6.24
C LYS A 67 7.51 -16.63 6.51
N SER A 68 6.51 -15.78 6.34
CA SER A 68 5.12 -16.15 6.61
C SER A 68 4.15 -15.25 5.84
N LEU A 69 2.90 -15.73 5.74
CA LEU A 69 1.75 -14.93 5.31
C LEU A 69 0.91 -14.57 6.53
N ALA A 70 0.34 -13.36 6.55
CA ALA A 70 -0.65 -12.94 7.50
C ALA A 70 -1.95 -12.60 6.77
N LEU A 71 -3.11 -12.96 7.35
CA LEU A 71 -4.43 -12.62 6.83
C LEU A 71 -5.10 -11.58 7.73
N VAL A 72 -5.69 -10.58 7.11
CA VAL A 72 -6.59 -9.62 7.74
C VAL A 72 -7.80 -9.43 6.86
N TYR A 73 -8.89 -8.88 7.41
CA TYR A 73 -10.07 -8.54 6.62
C TYR A 73 -10.58 -7.14 6.95
N THR A 74 -11.28 -6.56 5.97
CA THR A 74 -12.07 -5.34 6.12
C THR A 74 -13.45 -5.60 5.55
N GLN A 75 -14.50 -5.21 6.26
CA GLN A 75 -15.86 -5.28 5.72
C GLN A 75 -16.07 -4.11 4.76
N LEU A 76 -16.62 -4.41 3.59
CA LEU A 76 -16.94 -3.44 2.55
C LEU A 76 -18.35 -2.88 2.75
N GLU A 77 -18.65 -1.74 2.13
CA GLU A 77 -19.97 -1.09 2.20
C GLU A 77 -21.11 -1.98 1.65
N ASN A 78 -20.81 -2.83 0.67
CA ASN A 78 -21.75 -3.81 0.12
C ASN A 78 -22.00 -5.03 1.02
N GLY A 79 -21.39 -5.07 2.22
CA GLY A 79 -21.51 -6.16 3.18
C GLY A 79 -20.56 -7.33 2.95
N ASN A 80 -19.81 -7.34 1.87
CA ASN A 80 -18.77 -8.33 1.57
C ASN A 80 -17.51 -8.06 2.40
N TYR A 81 -16.53 -8.96 2.31
CA TYR A 81 -15.27 -8.85 3.02
C TYR A 81 -14.11 -8.81 2.04
N LEU A 82 -13.24 -7.81 2.17
CA LEU A 82 -11.96 -7.80 1.49
C LEU A 82 -10.95 -8.50 2.40
N VAL A 83 -10.48 -9.67 1.98
CA VAL A 83 -9.46 -10.46 2.69
C VAL A 83 -8.11 -10.17 2.06
N THR A 84 -7.17 -9.69 2.87
CA THR A 84 -5.82 -9.31 2.43
C THR A 84 -4.77 -10.22 3.04
N ALA A 85 -3.98 -10.85 2.20
CA ALA A 85 -2.75 -11.55 2.56
C ALA A 85 -1.57 -10.59 2.50
N THR A 86 -0.68 -10.68 3.48
CA THR A 86 0.54 -9.87 3.57
C THR A 86 1.74 -10.78 3.83
N ALA A 87 2.76 -10.72 2.98
CA ALA A 87 4.04 -11.39 3.21
C ALA A 87 4.83 -10.65 4.30
N ARG A 88 5.33 -11.41 5.28
CA ARG A 88 6.06 -10.89 6.43
C ARG A 88 7.40 -11.57 6.61
N ASP A 89 8.40 -10.80 7.01
CA ASP A 89 9.71 -11.29 7.41
C ASP A 89 9.70 -11.88 8.84
N LYS A 90 10.88 -12.30 9.32
CA LYS A 90 11.06 -12.82 10.68
C LYS A 90 10.69 -11.84 11.79
N ASN A 91 10.70 -10.54 11.50
CA ASN A 91 10.37 -9.46 12.45
C ASN A 91 8.89 -9.04 12.35
N GLY A 92 8.10 -9.70 11.49
CA GLY A 92 6.71 -9.35 11.24
C GLY A 92 6.51 -8.15 10.32
N LEU A 93 7.57 -7.61 9.71
CA LEU A 93 7.50 -6.49 8.78
C LEU A 93 7.08 -6.99 7.39
N ARG A 94 6.31 -6.16 6.69
CA ARG A 94 5.89 -6.48 5.32
C ARG A 94 7.09 -6.49 4.38
N VAL A 95 7.20 -7.54 3.57
CA VAL A 95 8.24 -7.71 2.55
C VAL A 95 7.73 -7.16 1.23
N LEU A 96 8.20 -5.96 0.85
CA LEU A 96 7.67 -5.19 -0.28
C LEU A 96 8.04 -5.77 -1.65
N ASP A 97 9.14 -6.49 -1.75
CA ASP A 97 9.64 -7.14 -2.97
C ASP A 97 9.16 -8.57 -3.14
N PHE A 98 8.18 -9.01 -2.34
CA PHE A 98 7.57 -10.32 -2.47
C PHE A 98 6.44 -10.28 -3.50
N GLU A 99 6.65 -10.93 -4.64
CA GLU A 99 5.76 -10.94 -5.81
C GLU A 99 5.24 -12.35 -6.16
N GLU A 100 5.45 -13.34 -5.29
CA GLU A 100 5.00 -14.71 -5.55
C GLU A 100 3.47 -14.83 -5.55
N ARG A 101 3.00 -15.88 -6.20
CA ARG A 101 1.57 -16.22 -6.24
C ARG A 101 1.10 -16.78 -4.92
N VAL A 102 -0.08 -16.34 -4.50
CA VAL A 102 -0.81 -16.88 -3.35
C VAL A 102 -2.16 -17.43 -3.79
N TYR A 103 -2.61 -18.45 -3.10
CA TYR A 103 -3.83 -19.21 -3.39
C TYR A 103 -4.81 -18.97 -2.27
N PHE A 104 -5.88 -18.24 -2.54
CA PHE A 104 -6.97 -18.05 -1.60
C PHE A 104 -7.97 -19.18 -1.71
N GLN A 105 -8.51 -19.60 -0.59
CA GLN A 105 -9.59 -20.58 -0.53
C GLN A 105 -10.59 -20.23 0.56
N CYS A 106 -11.87 -20.21 0.21
CA CYS A 106 -12.95 -20.16 1.18
C CYS A 106 -13.30 -21.59 1.61
N LEU A 107 -13.10 -21.90 2.90
CA LEU A 107 -13.33 -23.23 3.45
C LEU A 107 -14.77 -23.41 3.93
N SER A 108 -15.42 -22.35 4.38
CA SER A 108 -16.83 -22.37 4.83
C SER A 108 -17.42 -20.97 4.90
N GLY A 109 -18.75 -20.89 4.92
CA GLY A 109 -19.55 -19.69 5.21
C GLY A 109 -19.69 -18.71 4.06
N GLY A 110 -19.02 -18.91 2.94
CA GLY A 110 -19.07 -17.98 1.81
C GLY A 110 -18.39 -18.49 0.54
N ASN A 111 -18.21 -17.60 -0.40
CA ASN A 111 -17.53 -17.83 -1.67
C ASN A 111 -16.59 -16.68 -1.98
N THR A 112 -15.49 -16.97 -2.63
CA THR A 112 -14.60 -15.95 -3.19
C THR A 112 -15.24 -15.32 -4.43
N HIS A 113 -15.08 -14.02 -4.57
CA HIS A 113 -15.54 -13.31 -5.76
C HIS A 113 -14.50 -13.44 -6.87
N LYS A 114 -14.76 -14.35 -7.80
CA LYS A 114 -13.81 -14.77 -8.85
C LYS A 114 -13.54 -13.74 -9.95
N ALA A 115 -14.22 -12.60 -9.96
CA ALA A 115 -14.19 -11.65 -11.09
C ALA A 115 -13.17 -10.52 -10.96
N MET A 116 -12.30 -10.54 -9.97
CA MET A 116 -11.40 -9.43 -9.66
C MET A 116 -10.16 -9.40 -10.57
N GLY A 117 -10.38 -9.11 -11.86
CA GLY A 117 -9.31 -8.61 -12.73
C GLY A 117 -8.23 -9.61 -13.14
N THR A 118 -8.36 -10.89 -12.82
CA THR A 118 -7.46 -11.91 -13.34
C THR A 118 -8.06 -12.57 -14.60
N PRO A 119 -7.27 -12.84 -15.65
CA PRO A 119 -7.76 -13.47 -16.89
C PRO A 119 -8.46 -14.82 -16.68
N THR A 120 -8.26 -15.45 -15.54
CA THR A 120 -8.76 -16.79 -15.20
C THR A 120 -9.87 -16.77 -14.16
N GLY A 121 -10.33 -15.59 -13.67
CA GLY A 121 -11.29 -15.53 -12.56
C GLY A 121 -10.80 -16.31 -11.34
N SER A 122 -9.55 -16.17 -11.00
CA SER A 122 -8.80 -17.14 -10.20
C SER A 122 -8.69 -16.70 -8.75
N GLU A 123 -8.75 -17.67 -7.86
CA GLU A 123 -8.35 -17.53 -6.45
C GLU A 123 -6.83 -17.46 -6.29
N VAL A 124 -6.09 -17.50 -7.40
CA VAL A 124 -4.64 -17.39 -7.48
C VAL A 124 -4.29 -15.96 -7.87
N ILE A 125 -3.62 -15.26 -6.99
CA ILE A 125 -3.27 -13.85 -7.16
C ILE A 125 -1.77 -13.69 -6.96
N GLU A 126 -1.11 -13.01 -7.89
CA GLU A 126 0.26 -12.56 -7.75
C GLU A 126 0.32 -11.39 -6.77
N MET A 127 1.20 -11.45 -5.79
CA MET A 127 1.35 -10.38 -4.81
C MET A 127 2.03 -9.17 -5.43
N ALA A 128 1.55 -7.99 -5.12
CA ALA A 128 2.18 -6.73 -5.43
C ALA A 128 2.59 -6.02 -4.15
N ASN A 129 3.85 -5.63 -4.06
CA ASN A 129 4.39 -5.00 -2.85
C ASN A 129 4.13 -5.85 -1.58
N GLY A 130 4.23 -7.17 -1.69
CA GLY A 130 4.01 -8.11 -0.60
C GLY A 130 2.56 -8.17 -0.11
N ARG A 131 1.58 -7.83 -0.94
CA ARG A 131 0.14 -7.94 -0.65
C ARG A 131 -0.63 -8.51 -1.82
N ALA A 132 -1.66 -9.29 -1.49
CA ALA A 132 -2.73 -9.69 -2.40
C ALA A 132 -4.06 -9.63 -1.65
N SER A 133 -5.13 -9.27 -2.34
CA SER A 133 -6.46 -9.18 -1.74
C SER A 133 -7.49 -9.86 -2.62
N ILE A 134 -8.50 -10.44 -1.98
CA ILE A 134 -9.66 -11.04 -2.65
C ILE A 134 -10.93 -10.63 -1.93
N GLU A 135 -11.98 -10.37 -2.69
CA GLU A 135 -13.31 -10.12 -2.14
C GLU A 135 -14.00 -11.46 -1.86
N VAL A 136 -14.67 -11.53 -0.73
CA VAL A 136 -15.40 -12.73 -0.28
C VAL A 136 -16.82 -12.36 0.06
N VAL A 137 -17.74 -13.10 -0.53
CA VAL A 137 -19.19 -12.96 -0.29
C VAL A 137 -19.60 -13.95 0.80
N ARG A 138 -20.23 -13.47 1.87
CA ARG A 138 -20.81 -14.35 2.88
C ARG A 138 -22.11 -14.96 2.38
N ALA A 139 -22.14 -16.27 2.21
CA ALA A 139 -23.34 -16.98 1.74
C ALA A 139 -24.28 -17.38 2.89
N HIS A 140 -23.74 -17.61 4.08
CA HIS A 140 -24.50 -18.11 5.23
C HIS A 140 -24.19 -17.29 6.50
N LYS A 141 -25.20 -16.58 7.02
CA LYS A 141 -25.04 -15.73 8.22
C LYS A 141 -24.68 -16.51 9.50
N ASN A 142 -25.16 -17.73 9.60
CA ASN A 142 -24.99 -18.57 10.81
C ASN A 142 -23.76 -19.49 10.76
N ILE A 143 -23.01 -19.48 9.65
CA ILE A 143 -21.80 -20.27 9.49
C ILE A 143 -20.60 -19.33 9.51
N PRO A 144 -19.61 -19.55 10.37
CA PRO A 144 -18.39 -18.74 10.35
C PRO A 144 -17.71 -18.79 8.97
N LEU A 145 -17.35 -17.63 8.45
CA LEU A 145 -16.62 -17.53 7.20
C LEU A 145 -15.16 -17.86 7.50
N LYS A 146 -14.67 -18.98 6.96
CA LYS A 146 -13.28 -19.42 7.14
C LYS A 146 -12.54 -19.30 5.81
N MET A 147 -11.45 -18.56 5.86
CA MET A 147 -10.55 -18.34 4.73
C MET A 147 -9.19 -18.97 5.00
N MET A 148 -8.55 -19.43 3.95
CA MET A 148 -7.17 -19.89 3.95
C MET A 148 -6.41 -19.21 2.81
N VAL A 149 -5.14 -18.92 3.05
CA VAL A 149 -4.19 -18.55 2.00
C VAL A 149 -2.99 -19.47 2.04
N LEU A 150 -2.57 -19.92 0.88
CA LEU A 150 -1.39 -20.78 0.66
C LEU A 150 -0.40 -20.08 -0.24
N SER A 151 0.87 -20.40 -0.11
CA SER A 151 1.91 -20.20 -1.13
C SER A 151 2.73 -21.46 -1.24
N GLN A 152 3.57 -21.54 -2.27
CA GLN A 152 4.45 -22.70 -2.45
C GLN A 152 5.50 -22.82 -1.34
N ASN A 153 5.87 -21.71 -0.69
CA ASN A 153 6.99 -21.61 0.22
C ASN A 153 6.60 -21.50 1.69
N PHE A 154 5.30 -21.30 2.01
CA PHE A 154 4.84 -21.08 3.38
C PHE A 154 3.70 -22.02 3.76
N LYS A 155 3.64 -22.34 5.05
CA LYS A 155 2.47 -23.04 5.61
C LYS A 155 1.21 -22.19 5.42
N GLY A 156 0.09 -22.85 5.23
CA GLY A 156 -1.22 -22.21 5.11
C GLY A 156 -1.54 -21.35 6.32
N THR A 157 -2.07 -20.16 6.06
CA THR A 157 -2.55 -19.23 7.08
C THR A 157 -4.06 -19.14 7.01
N TYR A 158 -4.71 -19.14 8.17
CA TYR A 158 -6.17 -19.22 8.31
C TYR A 158 -6.71 -17.95 8.95
N LEU A 159 -7.93 -17.60 8.56
CA LEU A 159 -8.71 -16.50 9.12
C LEU A 159 -10.14 -16.97 9.34
N THR A 160 -10.74 -16.63 10.49
CA THR A 160 -12.16 -16.90 10.78
C THR A 160 -12.87 -15.58 11.08
N ILE A 161 -13.93 -15.30 10.33
CA ILE A 161 -14.81 -14.15 10.53
C ILE A 161 -16.13 -14.69 11.09
N LYS A 162 -16.48 -14.25 12.30
CA LYS A 162 -17.71 -14.65 13.03
C LYS A 162 -18.93 -13.92 12.52
#